data_d4c8faf0f5edcb07b9e2476733a9bf04
#
_entry.id   d4c8faf0f5edcb07b9e2476733a9bf04
#
_cell.length_a   1.000
_cell.length_b   1.000
_cell.length_c   1.000
_cell.angle_alpha   90.00
_cell.angle_beta   90.00
_cell.angle_gamma   90.00
#
_symmetry.space_group_name_H-M   'P 1'
#
loop_
_entity.id
_entity.type
_entity.pdbx_description
1 polymer ?
#
loop_
_entity_poly.entity_id
_entity_poly.type
_entity_poly.pdbx_seq_one_letter_code
_entity_poly.pdbx_strand_id
1 'polypeptide(L)'
;MEQLKCIGCGATIQTENPKEIGYTPKSSVEKMENQIIYCQRCFKLKHYNEVQDVSLTSDDFLKILQRVGETDALVINIVDIFDFSGSMVAGISRHINGNDILLVGNKVDLLPKSVNKTKLNHWMRRSLKEMGLKPLDVALVSAAKGLGIDELMEMIEKYRKGRDVYIVGCTNVGKSTLVNRIIKRFTEEREDIITTSHFPGTTLDIIEIPLDDDTAIIDTPGIINDHQLAHYVTPKVLKEITPKKEIKAGVYQLNPEQTLYIGGLARMDFVKGERTSFITHFSNALHIHRTKLEKADQLWQTQAGQVLKPIVEENGQPMAMEKHVYRIGKEKTDVVISGLGWITLVGTGQEITIHAPKGVGVLVRPSLI
;
A
#
# COMPACT_ATOMS: atom_id res chain seq x y z
N MET A 1 23.96 2.87 -30.91
CA MET A 1 23.94 1.57 -30.19
C MET A 1 22.49 1.14 -30.11
N GLU A 2 22.13 -0.01 -30.66
CA GLU A 2 20.78 -0.54 -30.50
C GLU A 2 20.52 -0.80 -29.02
N GLN A 3 19.42 -0.24 -28.51
CA GLN A 3 19.01 -0.47 -27.12
C GLN A 3 18.58 -1.94 -26.97
N LEU A 4 19.24 -2.69 -26.09
CA LEU A 4 18.86 -4.06 -25.77
C LEU A 4 17.43 -4.09 -25.25
N LYS A 5 16.62 -5.01 -25.77
CA LYS A 5 15.22 -5.20 -25.34
C LYS A 5 15.04 -6.55 -24.68
N CYS A 6 14.18 -6.60 -23.66
CA CYS A 6 13.78 -7.84 -23.03
C CYS A 6 12.97 -8.69 -24.02
N ILE A 7 13.36 -9.96 -24.20
CA ILE A 7 12.69 -10.86 -25.16
C ILE A 7 11.30 -11.29 -24.69
N GLY A 8 11.00 -11.18 -23.39
CA GLY A 8 9.70 -11.54 -22.82
C GLY A 8 8.69 -10.40 -22.88
N CYS A 9 9.11 -9.15 -22.64
CA CYS A 9 8.22 -8.02 -22.50
C CYS A 9 8.55 -6.83 -23.40
N GLY A 10 9.59 -6.90 -24.21
CA GLY A 10 9.97 -5.81 -25.12
C GLY A 10 10.55 -4.55 -24.45
N ALA A 11 10.53 -4.47 -23.12
CA ALA A 11 11.06 -3.30 -22.41
C ALA A 11 12.56 -3.12 -22.65
N THR A 12 13.01 -1.85 -22.71
CA THR A 12 14.43 -1.54 -22.79
C THR A 12 15.17 -2.02 -21.55
N ILE A 13 16.24 -2.79 -21.73
CA ILE A 13 17.05 -3.31 -20.62
C ILE A 13 17.79 -2.15 -19.96
N GLN A 14 17.70 -2.09 -18.64
CA GLN A 14 18.44 -1.18 -17.78
C GLN A 14 19.02 -1.93 -16.57
N THR A 15 20.10 -1.41 -16.00
CA THR A 15 20.85 -2.07 -14.92
C THR A 15 20.94 -1.23 -13.64
N GLU A 16 20.19 -0.11 -13.60
CA GLU A 16 20.33 0.89 -12.53
C GLU A 16 19.29 0.74 -11.44
N ASN A 17 18.01 0.64 -11.79
CA ASN A 17 16.93 0.60 -10.82
C ASN A 17 16.19 -0.75 -10.79
N PRO A 18 16.36 -1.58 -9.73
CA PRO A 18 15.72 -2.89 -9.61
C PRO A 18 14.18 -2.85 -9.56
N LYS A 19 13.58 -1.69 -9.30
CA LYS A 19 12.11 -1.52 -9.22
C LYS A 19 11.49 -1.05 -10.52
N GLU A 20 12.30 -0.66 -11.48
CA GLU A 20 11.81 -0.18 -12.78
C GLU A 20 11.76 -1.29 -13.82
N ILE A 21 10.91 -1.06 -14.82
CA ILE A 21 10.74 -1.97 -15.96
C ILE A 21 12.07 -2.15 -16.69
N GLY A 22 12.32 -3.36 -17.19
CA GLY A 22 13.53 -3.67 -17.93
C GLY A 22 14.77 -3.95 -17.06
N TYR A 23 14.67 -3.85 -15.74
CA TYR A 23 15.81 -4.11 -14.87
C TYR A 23 16.39 -5.51 -15.07
N THR A 24 17.72 -5.54 -15.22
CA THR A 24 18.52 -6.77 -15.33
C THR A 24 19.83 -6.54 -14.59
N PRO A 25 20.27 -7.45 -13.70
CA PRO A 25 21.59 -7.35 -13.06
C PRO A 25 22.70 -7.20 -14.08
N LYS A 26 23.68 -6.33 -13.83
CA LYS A 26 24.83 -6.13 -14.72
C LYS A 26 25.54 -7.43 -15.10
N SER A 27 25.69 -8.32 -14.13
CA SER A 27 26.29 -9.66 -14.34
C SER A 27 25.51 -10.55 -15.33
N SER A 28 24.20 -10.32 -15.48
CA SER A 28 23.39 -11.07 -16.46
C SER A 28 23.50 -10.46 -17.86
N VAL A 29 23.70 -9.14 -17.95
CA VAL A 29 23.97 -8.47 -19.24
C VAL A 29 25.35 -8.86 -19.77
N GLU A 30 26.37 -8.94 -18.90
CA GLU A 30 27.73 -9.33 -19.24
C GLU A 30 27.87 -10.79 -19.70
N LYS A 31 26.97 -11.68 -19.22
CA LYS A 31 26.93 -13.11 -19.58
C LYS A 31 25.98 -13.42 -20.73
N MET A 32 25.47 -12.41 -21.41
CA MET A 32 24.49 -12.57 -22.48
C MET A 32 25.09 -13.29 -23.67
N GLU A 33 24.49 -14.42 -24.07
CA GLU A 33 24.79 -15.13 -25.29
C GLU A 33 23.71 -14.84 -26.35
N ASN A 34 24.11 -14.61 -27.61
CA ASN A 34 23.22 -14.44 -28.76
C ASN A 34 22.16 -13.33 -28.67
N GLN A 35 22.41 -12.25 -27.92
CA GLN A 35 21.45 -11.12 -27.73
C GLN A 35 20.10 -11.52 -27.10
N ILE A 36 19.98 -12.69 -26.50
CA ILE A 36 18.79 -13.14 -25.81
C ILE A 36 18.88 -12.77 -24.35
N ILE A 37 18.08 -11.79 -23.91
CA ILE A 37 18.06 -11.33 -22.52
C ILE A 37 16.62 -11.12 -22.03
N TYR A 38 16.36 -11.59 -20.81
CA TYR A 38 15.12 -11.33 -20.09
C TYR A 38 15.39 -10.30 -18.98
N CYS A 39 14.50 -9.33 -18.81
CA CYS A 39 14.51 -8.54 -17.59
C CYS A 39 14.22 -9.44 -16.38
N GLN A 40 14.61 -9.00 -15.18
CA GLN A 40 14.48 -9.79 -13.96
C GLN A 40 13.04 -10.25 -13.71
N ARG A 41 12.06 -9.39 -14.02
CA ARG A 41 10.62 -9.71 -13.92
C ARG A 41 10.25 -10.89 -14.83
N CYS A 42 10.53 -10.79 -16.12
CA CYS A 42 10.22 -11.86 -17.08
C CYS A 42 10.99 -13.13 -16.80
N PHE A 43 12.25 -13.04 -16.36
CA PHE A 43 13.03 -14.18 -15.95
C PHE A 43 12.40 -14.92 -14.78
N LYS A 44 11.98 -14.18 -13.73
CA LYS A 44 11.34 -14.78 -12.55
C LYS A 44 9.97 -15.36 -12.89
N LEU A 45 9.18 -14.66 -13.70
CA LEU A 45 7.90 -15.18 -14.14
C LEU A 45 8.06 -16.47 -14.92
N LYS A 46 8.96 -16.48 -15.93
CA LYS A 46 9.19 -17.65 -16.79
C LYS A 46 9.76 -18.87 -16.05
N HIS A 47 10.66 -18.65 -15.10
CA HIS A 47 11.39 -19.75 -14.46
C HIS A 47 10.85 -20.14 -13.08
N TYR A 48 10.13 -19.23 -12.42
CA TYR A 48 9.65 -19.42 -11.04
C TYR A 48 8.18 -19.14 -10.87
N ASN A 49 7.45 -18.74 -11.93
CA ASN A 49 6.05 -18.27 -11.86
C ASN A 49 5.87 -17.18 -10.79
N GLU A 50 6.86 -16.28 -10.63
CA GLU A 50 6.91 -15.25 -9.60
C GLU A 50 6.75 -13.86 -10.22
N VAL A 51 5.68 -13.14 -9.81
CA VAL A 51 5.41 -11.76 -10.21
C VAL A 51 6.16 -10.79 -9.29
N GLN A 52 6.81 -9.80 -9.86
CA GLN A 52 7.48 -8.72 -9.13
C GLN A 52 6.69 -7.42 -9.23
N ASP A 53 6.71 -6.64 -8.12
CA ASP A 53 6.15 -5.29 -8.11
C ASP A 53 6.90 -4.37 -9.07
N VAL A 54 6.13 -3.69 -9.91
CA VAL A 54 6.58 -2.59 -10.76
C VAL A 54 5.74 -1.37 -10.41
N SER A 55 6.38 -0.22 -10.25
CA SER A 55 5.71 1.04 -9.95
C SER A 55 5.69 1.94 -11.18
N LEU A 56 4.60 2.68 -11.34
CA LEU A 56 4.39 3.66 -12.40
C LEU A 56 4.24 5.06 -11.84
N THR A 57 4.50 6.05 -12.69
CA THR A 57 4.08 7.42 -12.43
C THR A 57 2.56 7.52 -12.36
N SER A 58 2.05 8.54 -11.69
CA SER A 58 0.60 8.76 -11.58
C SER A 58 -0.06 8.91 -12.97
N ASP A 59 0.60 9.59 -13.92
CA ASP A 59 0.05 9.82 -15.25
C ASP A 59 -0.05 8.53 -16.10
N ASP A 60 0.97 7.69 -16.06
CA ASP A 60 0.96 6.42 -16.79
C ASP A 60 -0.07 5.44 -16.22
N PHE A 61 -0.24 5.45 -14.90
CA PHE A 61 -1.27 4.64 -14.26
C PHE A 61 -2.69 5.12 -14.62
N LEU A 62 -2.93 6.43 -14.68
CA LEU A 62 -4.22 6.98 -15.10
C LEU A 62 -4.57 6.55 -16.53
N LYS A 63 -3.61 6.49 -17.44
CA LYS A 63 -3.82 5.94 -18.79
C LYS A 63 -4.27 4.47 -18.76
N ILE A 64 -3.67 3.65 -17.87
CA ILE A 64 -4.10 2.25 -17.69
C ILE A 64 -5.53 2.20 -17.19
N LEU A 65 -5.89 2.96 -16.15
CA LEU A 65 -7.25 2.99 -15.62
C LEU A 65 -8.28 3.45 -16.67
N GLN A 66 -7.95 4.44 -17.50
CA GLN A 66 -8.82 4.89 -18.59
C GLN A 66 -9.07 3.76 -19.60
N ARG A 67 -8.02 3.02 -19.94
CA ARG A 67 -8.14 1.85 -20.83
C ARG A 67 -8.99 0.73 -20.21
N VAL A 68 -8.80 0.44 -18.92
CA VAL A 68 -9.70 -0.46 -18.18
C VAL A 68 -11.13 0.04 -18.26
N GLY A 69 -11.36 1.36 -18.19
CA GLY A 69 -12.68 1.97 -18.36
C GLY A 69 -13.29 1.83 -19.76
N GLU A 70 -12.50 1.50 -20.78
CA GLU A 70 -12.96 1.22 -22.15
C GLU A 70 -13.42 -0.26 -22.34
N THR A 71 -13.17 -1.11 -21.35
CA THR A 71 -13.55 -2.53 -21.36
C THR A 71 -14.79 -2.79 -20.49
N ASP A 72 -15.47 -3.92 -20.72
CA ASP A 72 -16.45 -4.46 -19.77
C ASP A 72 -15.74 -5.51 -18.91
N ALA A 73 -15.34 -5.13 -17.70
CA ALA A 73 -14.53 -5.96 -16.83
C ALA A 73 -14.96 -5.88 -15.37
N LEU A 74 -14.51 -6.83 -14.55
CA LEU A 74 -14.51 -6.70 -13.09
C LEU A 74 -13.20 -6.08 -12.65
N VAL A 75 -13.24 -5.00 -11.87
CA VAL A 75 -12.05 -4.36 -11.32
C VAL A 75 -11.88 -4.75 -9.86
N ILE A 76 -10.79 -5.42 -9.55
CA ILE A 76 -10.36 -5.71 -8.17
C ILE A 76 -9.46 -4.57 -7.71
N ASN A 77 -9.94 -3.76 -6.77
CA ASN A 77 -9.11 -2.74 -6.13
C ASN A 77 -8.54 -3.29 -4.82
N ILE A 78 -7.22 -3.48 -4.77
CA ILE A 78 -6.51 -3.96 -3.57
C ILE A 78 -6.04 -2.78 -2.76
N VAL A 79 -6.34 -2.83 -1.44
CA VAL A 79 -5.88 -1.85 -0.46
C VAL A 79 -5.16 -2.54 0.69
N ASP A 80 -4.20 -1.84 1.29
CA ASP A 80 -3.56 -2.26 2.54
C ASP A 80 -4.46 -1.85 3.71
N ILE A 81 -4.96 -2.81 4.47
CA ILE A 81 -5.87 -2.50 5.56
C ILE A 81 -5.19 -1.73 6.70
N PHE A 82 -3.88 -1.90 6.86
CA PHE A 82 -3.08 -1.15 7.83
C PHE A 82 -2.98 0.33 7.42
N ASP A 83 -2.87 0.63 6.12
CA ASP A 83 -2.84 1.98 5.56
C ASP A 83 -4.02 2.19 4.58
N PHE A 84 -5.24 1.91 5.04
CA PHE A 84 -6.43 1.89 4.19
C PHE A 84 -6.58 3.17 3.37
N SER A 85 -6.53 4.31 4.03
CA SER A 85 -6.73 5.62 3.36
C SER A 85 -5.58 5.99 2.42
N GLY A 86 -4.33 5.71 2.82
CA GLY A 86 -3.14 5.99 2.02
C GLY A 86 -2.94 5.03 0.85
N SER A 87 -3.59 3.87 0.86
CA SER A 87 -3.52 2.89 -0.22
C SER A 87 -4.70 2.88 -1.18
N MET A 88 -5.67 3.77 -0.97
CA MET A 88 -6.78 3.95 -1.92
C MET A 88 -6.32 4.65 -3.20
N VAL A 89 -6.75 4.11 -4.33
CA VAL A 89 -6.52 4.75 -5.64
C VAL A 89 -7.46 5.94 -5.78
N ALA A 90 -6.89 7.14 -5.80
CA ALA A 90 -7.68 8.37 -5.90
C ALA A 90 -8.49 8.42 -7.20
N GLY A 91 -9.79 8.71 -7.09
CA GLY A 91 -10.67 8.89 -8.25
C GLY A 91 -10.91 7.63 -9.10
N ILE A 92 -10.60 6.44 -8.61
CA ILE A 92 -10.73 5.17 -9.36
C ILE A 92 -12.09 5.05 -10.07
N SER A 93 -13.20 5.37 -9.41
CA SER A 93 -14.55 5.26 -9.98
C SER A 93 -14.78 6.14 -11.22
N ARG A 94 -14.03 7.24 -11.35
CA ARG A 94 -14.13 8.13 -12.51
C ARG A 94 -13.38 7.57 -13.72
N HIS A 95 -12.29 6.84 -13.48
CA HIS A 95 -11.41 6.35 -14.54
C HIS A 95 -11.85 5.00 -15.11
N ILE A 96 -12.51 4.16 -14.30
CA ILE A 96 -12.98 2.83 -14.76
C ILE A 96 -14.36 2.86 -15.43
N ASN A 97 -14.93 4.04 -15.66
CA ASN A 97 -16.13 4.30 -16.49
C ASN A 97 -17.32 3.37 -16.20
N GLY A 98 -17.63 3.12 -14.92
CA GLY A 98 -18.80 2.30 -14.54
C GLY A 98 -18.56 0.81 -14.43
N ASN A 99 -17.35 0.31 -14.70
CA ASN A 99 -16.99 -1.06 -14.41
C ASN A 99 -17.25 -1.42 -12.94
N ASP A 100 -17.69 -2.64 -12.72
CA ASP A 100 -17.93 -3.17 -11.37
C ASP A 100 -16.64 -3.22 -10.55
N ILE A 101 -16.69 -2.80 -9.28
CA ILE A 101 -15.54 -2.87 -8.35
C ILE A 101 -15.78 -3.92 -7.29
N LEU A 102 -14.79 -4.80 -7.10
CA LEU A 102 -14.63 -5.64 -5.91
C LEU A 102 -13.47 -5.08 -5.08
N LEU A 103 -13.73 -4.67 -3.84
CA LEU A 103 -12.65 -4.19 -2.97
C LEU A 103 -12.00 -5.34 -2.21
N VAL A 104 -10.68 -5.39 -2.19
CA VAL A 104 -9.90 -6.37 -1.44
C VAL A 104 -9.06 -5.68 -0.38
N GLY A 105 -9.44 -5.82 0.89
CA GLY A 105 -8.64 -5.42 2.03
C GLY A 105 -7.59 -6.49 2.35
N ASN A 106 -6.35 -6.24 1.97
CA ASN A 106 -5.24 -7.16 2.19
C ASN A 106 -4.51 -6.87 3.52
N LYS A 107 -3.72 -7.82 3.98
CA LYS A 107 -2.89 -7.78 5.19
C LYS A 107 -3.71 -7.77 6.49
N VAL A 108 -4.87 -8.42 6.51
CA VAL A 108 -5.71 -8.53 7.73
C VAL A 108 -4.99 -9.20 8.90
N ASP A 109 -3.96 -9.98 8.63
CA ASP A 109 -3.09 -10.62 9.62
C ASP A 109 -2.21 -9.65 10.42
N LEU A 110 -2.11 -8.39 9.97
CA LEU A 110 -1.39 -7.33 10.69
C LEU A 110 -2.26 -6.67 11.76
N LEU A 111 -3.58 -6.73 11.64
CA LEU A 111 -4.47 -6.18 12.65
C LEU A 111 -4.48 -7.05 13.91
N PRO A 112 -4.75 -6.46 15.09
CA PRO A 112 -4.91 -7.23 16.32
C PRO A 112 -5.95 -8.32 16.17
N LYS A 113 -5.70 -9.51 16.73
CA LYS A 113 -6.63 -10.67 16.67
C LYS A 113 -8.01 -10.39 17.27
N SER A 114 -8.10 -9.40 18.16
CA SER A 114 -9.34 -8.93 18.75
C SER A 114 -10.27 -8.20 17.77
N VAL A 115 -9.78 -7.86 16.57
CA VAL A 115 -10.57 -7.16 15.55
C VAL A 115 -11.63 -8.11 14.98
N ASN A 116 -12.89 -7.69 15.10
CA ASN A 116 -14.01 -8.43 14.55
C ASN A 116 -14.12 -8.18 13.04
N LYS A 117 -13.98 -9.24 12.24
CA LYS A 117 -14.01 -9.15 10.77
C LYS A 117 -15.31 -8.55 10.21
N THR A 118 -16.46 -8.84 10.83
CA THR A 118 -17.75 -8.27 10.40
C THR A 118 -17.79 -6.77 10.63
N LYS A 119 -17.36 -6.30 11.81
CA LYS A 119 -17.26 -4.87 12.11
C LYS A 119 -16.28 -4.18 11.18
N LEU A 120 -15.15 -4.81 10.87
CA LEU A 120 -14.15 -4.31 9.92
C LEU A 120 -14.75 -4.16 8.52
N ASN A 121 -15.47 -5.17 8.03
CA ASN A 121 -16.15 -5.09 6.73
C ASN A 121 -17.17 -3.93 6.69
N HIS A 122 -17.97 -3.77 7.74
CA HIS A 122 -18.92 -2.65 7.83
C HIS A 122 -18.21 -1.29 7.88
N TRP A 123 -17.11 -1.19 8.61
CA TRP A 123 -16.29 0.01 8.66
C TRP A 123 -15.72 0.37 7.27
N MET A 124 -15.17 -0.62 6.56
CA MET A 124 -14.67 -0.42 5.19
C MET A 124 -15.77 0.07 4.25
N ARG A 125 -16.95 -0.55 4.27
CA ARG A 125 -18.10 -0.13 3.44
C ARG A 125 -18.54 1.29 3.75
N ARG A 126 -18.56 1.68 5.02
CA ARG A 126 -18.87 3.04 5.45
C ARG A 126 -17.84 4.04 4.93
N SER A 127 -16.55 3.75 5.13
CA SER A 127 -15.44 4.60 4.66
C SER A 127 -15.46 4.78 3.15
N LEU A 128 -15.72 3.70 2.39
CA LEU A 128 -15.85 3.76 0.94
C LEU A 128 -17.03 4.63 0.49
N LYS A 129 -18.17 4.51 1.17
CA LYS A 129 -19.35 5.34 0.89
C LYS A 129 -19.04 6.82 1.12
N GLU A 130 -18.31 7.17 2.18
CA GLU A 130 -17.86 8.54 2.46
C GLU A 130 -16.91 9.07 1.37
N MET A 131 -16.12 8.17 0.74
CA MET A 131 -15.25 8.47 -0.42
C MET A 131 -16.00 8.46 -1.76
N GLY A 132 -17.32 8.21 -1.77
CA GLY A 132 -18.12 8.13 -2.99
C GLY A 132 -17.96 6.83 -3.77
N LEU A 133 -17.38 5.80 -3.18
CA LEU A 133 -17.16 4.47 -3.79
C LEU A 133 -18.26 3.48 -3.36
N LYS A 134 -18.79 2.71 -4.32
CA LYS A 134 -19.81 1.68 -4.08
C LYS A 134 -19.35 0.36 -4.69
N PRO A 135 -18.45 -0.39 -4.04
CA PRO A 135 -18.06 -1.69 -4.55
C PRO A 135 -19.23 -2.69 -4.48
N LEU A 136 -19.23 -3.68 -5.36
CA LEU A 136 -20.19 -4.79 -5.31
C LEU A 136 -20.07 -5.54 -3.98
N ASP A 137 -18.84 -5.78 -3.57
CA ASP A 137 -18.54 -6.47 -2.32
C ASP A 137 -17.15 -6.10 -1.78
N VAL A 138 -16.86 -6.57 -0.57
CA VAL A 138 -15.58 -6.34 0.14
C VAL A 138 -15.04 -7.67 0.64
N ALA A 139 -13.88 -8.08 0.12
CA ALA A 139 -13.14 -9.25 0.58
C ALA A 139 -12.04 -8.85 1.57
N LEU A 140 -11.81 -9.68 2.58
CA LEU A 140 -10.76 -9.51 3.58
C LEU A 140 -9.75 -10.65 3.45
N VAL A 141 -8.52 -10.34 3.08
CA VAL A 141 -7.49 -11.35 2.80
C VAL A 141 -6.17 -11.07 3.51
N SER A 142 -5.39 -12.11 3.67
CA SER A 142 -3.94 -12.01 3.89
C SER A 142 -3.23 -12.82 2.81
N ALA A 143 -2.76 -12.16 1.78
CA ALA A 143 -2.03 -12.81 0.70
C ALA A 143 -0.78 -13.52 1.22
N ALA A 144 -0.07 -12.93 2.19
CA ALA A 144 1.13 -13.52 2.80
C ALA A 144 0.83 -14.82 3.56
N LYS A 145 -0.34 -14.93 4.21
CA LYS A 145 -0.76 -16.10 4.98
C LYS A 145 -1.68 -17.05 4.22
N GLY A 146 -2.17 -16.65 3.04
CA GLY A 146 -3.13 -17.43 2.27
C GLY A 146 -4.54 -17.44 2.87
N LEU A 147 -4.87 -16.48 3.74
CA LEU A 147 -6.19 -16.37 4.37
C LEU A 147 -7.17 -15.65 3.45
N GLY A 148 -8.39 -16.18 3.31
CA GLY A 148 -9.47 -15.55 2.54
C GLY A 148 -9.28 -15.60 1.02
N ILE A 149 -8.33 -16.41 0.51
CA ILE A 149 -8.05 -16.51 -0.93
C ILE A 149 -9.15 -17.29 -1.64
N ASP A 150 -9.63 -18.37 -1.03
CA ASP A 150 -10.68 -19.22 -1.61
C ASP A 150 -11.98 -18.45 -1.73
N GLU A 151 -12.36 -17.76 -0.67
CA GLU A 151 -13.55 -16.89 -0.65
C GLU A 151 -13.40 -15.74 -1.68
N LEU A 152 -12.21 -15.19 -1.86
CA LEU A 152 -11.97 -14.19 -2.89
C LEU A 152 -12.17 -14.77 -4.29
N MET A 153 -11.68 -15.97 -4.55
CA MET A 153 -11.86 -16.62 -5.86
C MET A 153 -13.34 -16.92 -6.16
N GLU A 154 -14.10 -17.39 -5.16
CA GLU A 154 -15.56 -17.56 -5.29
C GLU A 154 -16.27 -16.22 -5.59
N MET A 155 -15.86 -15.13 -4.93
CA MET A 155 -16.40 -13.81 -5.20
C MET A 155 -16.04 -13.31 -6.60
N ILE A 156 -14.81 -13.54 -7.06
CA ILE A 156 -14.38 -13.21 -8.44
C ILE A 156 -15.27 -13.95 -9.43
N GLU A 157 -15.41 -15.25 -9.30
CA GLU A 157 -16.23 -16.05 -10.21
C GLU A 157 -17.69 -15.59 -10.23
N LYS A 158 -18.26 -15.30 -9.07
CA LYS A 158 -19.63 -14.79 -8.94
C LYS A 158 -19.84 -13.45 -9.63
N TYR A 159 -18.88 -12.52 -9.49
CA TYR A 159 -19.08 -11.13 -9.93
C TYR A 159 -18.50 -10.84 -11.32
N ARG A 160 -17.52 -11.61 -11.83
CA ARG A 160 -16.97 -11.39 -13.16
C ARG A 160 -17.98 -11.70 -14.28
N LYS A 161 -18.87 -12.68 -14.09
CA LYS A 161 -19.93 -13.05 -15.07
C LYS A 161 -19.36 -13.28 -16.47
N GLY A 162 -18.24 -14.01 -16.59
CA GLY A 162 -17.59 -14.28 -17.87
C GLY A 162 -16.82 -13.09 -18.47
N ARG A 163 -16.47 -12.08 -17.65
CA ARG A 163 -15.64 -10.92 -18.04
C ARG A 163 -14.21 -11.11 -17.57
N ASP A 164 -13.30 -10.34 -18.17
CA ASP A 164 -11.95 -10.17 -17.67
C ASP A 164 -11.94 -9.53 -16.28
N VAL A 165 -10.86 -9.78 -15.54
CA VAL A 165 -10.67 -9.29 -14.17
C VAL A 165 -9.38 -8.49 -14.08
N TYR A 166 -9.47 -7.17 -13.88
CA TYR A 166 -8.30 -6.33 -13.70
C TYR A 166 -7.96 -6.16 -12.22
N ILE A 167 -6.71 -6.42 -11.85
CA ILE A 167 -6.21 -6.18 -10.49
C ILE A 167 -5.46 -4.85 -10.46
N VAL A 168 -5.97 -3.90 -9.68
CA VAL A 168 -5.40 -2.56 -9.51
C VAL A 168 -5.12 -2.25 -8.05
N GLY A 169 -4.13 -1.41 -7.78
CA GLY A 169 -3.80 -0.99 -6.41
C GLY A 169 -2.52 -0.19 -6.34
N CYS A 170 -2.33 0.49 -5.21
CA CYS A 170 -1.09 1.22 -4.94
C CYS A 170 0.10 0.27 -4.75
N THR A 171 1.31 0.84 -4.79
CA THR A 171 2.52 0.09 -4.42
C THR A 171 2.46 -0.34 -2.94
N ASN A 172 3.13 -1.44 -2.62
CA ASN A 172 3.23 -2.00 -1.26
C ASN A 172 1.91 -2.51 -0.62
N VAL A 173 0.78 -2.51 -1.31
CA VAL A 173 -0.47 -3.11 -0.81
C VAL A 173 -0.43 -4.64 -0.77
N GLY A 174 0.59 -5.24 -1.38
CA GLY A 174 0.76 -6.69 -1.49
C GLY A 174 0.06 -7.30 -2.71
N LYS A 175 -0.11 -6.50 -3.77
CA LYS A 175 -0.74 -6.91 -5.05
C LYS A 175 -0.01 -8.11 -5.64
N SER A 176 1.29 -8.04 -5.90
CA SER A 176 2.08 -9.15 -6.45
C SER A 176 2.10 -10.38 -5.53
N THR A 177 2.06 -10.19 -4.22
CA THR A 177 1.93 -11.31 -3.28
C THR A 177 0.59 -12.04 -3.46
N LEU A 178 -0.51 -11.28 -3.67
CA LEU A 178 -1.83 -11.85 -3.93
C LEU A 178 -1.85 -12.57 -5.29
N VAL A 179 -1.36 -11.92 -6.32
CA VAL A 179 -1.25 -12.50 -7.67
C VAL A 179 -0.44 -13.79 -7.66
N ASN A 180 0.74 -13.79 -7.02
CA ASN A 180 1.56 -15.00 -6.85
C ASN A 180 0.83 -16.11 -6.08
N ARG A 181 -0.01 -15.77 -5.11
CA ARG A 181 -0.82 -16.74 -4.38
C ARG A 181 -1.90 -17.35 -5.26
N ILE A 182 -2.56 -16.52 -6.08
CA ILE A 182 -3.55 -16.96 -7.08
C ILE A 182 -2.88 -17.88 -8.10
N ILE A 183 -1.74 -17.44 -8.68
CA ILE A 183 -0.98 -18.25 -9.64
C ILE A 183 -0.65 -19.62 -9.08
N LYS A 184 -0.08 -19.66 -7.86
CA LYS A 184 0.30 -20.93 -7.23
C LYS A 184 -0.90 -21.88 -7.11
N ARG A 185 -2.06 -21.37 -6.74
CA ARG A 185 -3.28 -22.18 -6.66
C ARG A 185 -3.71 -22.72 -8.03
N PHE A 186 -3.69 -21.87 -9.07
CA PHE A 186 -4.05 -22.31 -10.42
C PHE A 186 -3.07 -23.32 -10.99
N THR A 187 -1.77 -23.16 -10.80
CA THR A 187 -0.75 -24.09 -11.28
C THR A 187 -0.74 -25.43 -10.54
N GLU A 188 -1.27 -25.52 -9.34
CA GLU A 188 -1.51 -26.78 -8.62
C GLU A 188 -2.73 -27.56 -9.21
N GLU A 189 -3.66 -26.87 -9.87
CA GLU A 189 -4.90 -27.43 -10.42
C GLU A 189 -4.86 -27.60 -11.96
N ARG A 190 -4.02 -26.82 -12.68
CA ARG A 190 -3.91 -26.82 -14.14
C ARG A 190 -2.47 -26.54 -14.59
N GLU A 191 -2.06 -27.12 -15.72
CA GLU A 191 -0.78 -26.82 -16.38
C GLU A 191 -0.85 -25.57 -17.30
N ASP A 192 -1.70 -24.60 -16.99
CA ASP A 192 -1.95 -23.45 -17.84
C ASP A 192 -0.77 -22.49 -17.92
N ILE A 193 -0.55 -21.96 -19.11
CA ILE A 193 0.57 -21.07 -19.44
C ILE A 193 0.19 -19.64 -19.01
N ILE A 194 0.91 -19.12 -18.01
CA ILE A 194 0.83 -17.70 -17.63
C ILE A 194 1.59 -16.90 -18.68
N THR A 195 0.94 -15.91 -19.26
CA THR A 195 1.52 -15.09 -20.32
C THR A 195 1.81 -13.66 -19.86
N THR A 196 2.77 -13.03 -20.53
CA THR A 196 2.98 -11.59 -20.45
C THR A 196 2.59 -10.99 -21.79
N SER A 197 1.78 -9.95 -21.76
CA SER A 197 1.41 -9.19 -22.95
C SER A 197 1.65 -7.69 -22.73
N HIS A 198 1.67 -6.93 -23.82
CA HIS A 198 1.69 -5.48 -23.73
C HIS A 198 0.29 -4.95 -23.49
N PHE A 199 0.13 -4.07 -22.52
CA PHE A 199 -1.13 -3.37 -22.34
C PHE A 199 -1.42 -2.51 -23.58
N PRO A 200 -2.58 -2.65 -24.24
CA PRO A 200 -2.86 -1.98 -25.50
C PRO A 200 -2.59 -0.48 -25.45
N GLY A 201 -1.78 0.03 -26.38
CA GLY A 201 -1.42 1.44 -26.50
C GLY A 201 -0.45 1.98 -25.46
N THR A 202 0.25 1.11 -24.75
CA THR A 202 1.34 1.46 -23.83
C THR A 202 2.57 0.59 -24.08
N THR A 203 3.71 0.96 -23.51
CA THR A 203 4.92 0.11 -23.48
C THR A 203 4.97 -0.75 -22.23
N LEU A 204 3.83 -0.88 -21.52
CA LEU A 204 3.75 -1.52 -20.23
C LEU A 204 3.28 -2.95 -20.35
N ASP A 205 3.99 -3.84 -19.69
CA ASP A 205 3.65 -5.26 -19.64
C ASP A 205 2.64 -5.53 -18.54
N ILE A 206 1.65 -6.31 -18.89
CA ILE A 206 0.69 -6.90 -17.97
C ILE A 206 0.96 -8.39 -17.86
N ILE A 207 0.51 -8.98 -16.77
CA ILE A 207 0.54 -10.41 -16.55
C ILE A 207 -0.89 -10.90 -16.66
N GLU A 208 -1.09 -11.89 -17.53
CA GLU A 208 -2.38 -12.51 -17.77
C GLU A 208 -2.38 -13.92 -17.19
N ILE A 209 -3.34 -14.20 -16.32
CA ILE A 209 -3.58 -15.52 -15.73
C ILE A 209 -4.92 -16.01 -16.29
N PRO A 210 -4.94 -17.01 -17.17
CA PRO A 210 -6.19 -17.53 -17.73
C PRO A 210 -7.15 -18.00 -16.64
N LEU A 211 -8.41 -17.60 -16.72
CA LEU A 211 -9.49 -18.11 -15.88
C LEU A 211 -10.27 -19.21 -16.58
N ASP A 212 -10.48 -19.03 -17.88
CA ASP A 212 -11.10 -19.96 -18.81
C ASP A 212 -10.52 -19.74 -20.22
N ASP A 213 -11.14 -20.30 -21.26
CA ASP A 213 -10.66 -20.23 -22.66
C ASP A 213 -10.66 -18.81 -23.23
N ASP A 214 -11.52 -17.91 -22.69
CA ASP A 214 -11.78 -16.59 -23.27
C ASP A 214 -11.43 -15.43 -22.32
N THR A 215 -11.20 -15.69 -21.02
CA THR A 215 -11.03 -14.63 -20.00
C THR A 215 -9.82 -14.85 -19.10
N ALA A 216 -9.30 -13.75 -18.56
CA ALA A 216 -8.11 -13.76 -17.71
C ALA A 216 -8.22 -12.83 -16.52
N ILE A 217 -7.39 -13.10 -15.50
CA ILE A 217 -6.99 -12.11 -14.50
C ILE A 217 -5.79 -11.34 -15.05
N ILE A 218 -5.91 -10.02 -15.08
CA ILE A 218 -4.94 -9.11 -15.66
C ILE A 218 -4.32 -8.28 -14.52
N ASP A 219 -3.04 -8.54 -14.24
CA ASP A 219 -2.31 -7.78 -13.23
C ASP A 219 -1.75 -6.49 -13.82
N THR A 220 -2.18 -5.34 -13.28
CA THR A 220 -1.67 -4.04 -13.69
C THR A 220 -0.48 -3.61 -12.80
N PRO A 221 0.47 -2.80 -13.30
CA PRO A 221 1.49 -2.21 -12.45
C PRO A 221 0.90 -1.42 -11.27
N GLY A 222 1.65 -1.32 -10.16
CA GLY A 222 1.19 -0.57 -8.98
C GLY A 222 1.32 0.95 -9.16
N ILE A 223 0.36 1.70 -8.62
CA ILE A 223 0.45 3.17 -8.56
C ILE A 223 1.25 3.63 -7.36
N ILE A 224 2.06 4.64 -7.57
CA ILE A 224 2.71 5.39 -6.51
C ILE A 224 1.70 6.39 -5.92
N ASN A 225 1.54 6.38 -4.61
CA ASN A 225 0.80 7.44 -3.90
C ASN A 225 1.79 8.34 -3.17
N ASP A 226 2.03 9.52 -3.73
CA ASP A 226 3.03 10.47 -3.25
C ASP A 226 2.79 10.96 -1.81
N HIS A 227 1.59 10.75 -1.27
CA HIS A 227 1.27 11.10 0.11
C HIS A 227 1.67 10.04 1.15
N GLN A 228 2.15 8.87 0.70
CA GLN A 228 2.61 7.83 1.62
C GLN A 228 4.06 8.06 2.06
N LEU A 229 4.33 7.90 3.36
CA LEU A 229 5.67 7.99 3.92
C LEU A 229 6.70 7.07 3.22
N ALA A 230 6.23 5.97 2.64
CA ALA A 230 7.04 5.03 1.88
C ALA A 230 7.89 5.65 0.76
N HIS A 231 7.43 6.80 0.21
CA HIS A 231 8.16 7.52 -0.86
C HIS A 231 9.33 8.36 -0.37
N TYR A 232 9.31 8.71 0.90
CA TYR A 232 10.28 9.62 1.49
C TYR A 232 11.38 8.90 2.28
N VAL A 233 11.28 7.57 2.42
CA VAL A 233 12.19 6.79 3.25
C VAL A 233 13.07 5.85 2.45
N THR A 234 14.25 5.56 2.98
CA THR A 234 15.14 4.55 2.42
C THR A 234 14.54 3.14 2.51
N PRO A 235 14.97 2.16 1.68
CA PRO A 235 14.51 0.78 1.79
C PRO A 235 14.72 0.15 3.17
N LYS A 236 15.75 0.59 3.91
CA LYS A 236 16.00 0.15 5.29
C LYS A 236 14.91 0.65 6.22
N VAL A 237 14.60 1.94 6.19
CA VAL A 237 13.54 2.55 7.01
C VAL A 237 12.16 1.99 6.62
N LEU A 238 11.90 1.80 5.32
CA LEU A 238 10.66 1.18 4.84
C LEU A 238 10.43 -0.21 5.48
N LYS A 239 11.48 -1.01 5.64
CA LYS A 239 11.39 -2.32 6.33
C LYS A 239 11.06 -2.20 7.82
N GLU A 240 11.44 -1.09 8.48
CA GLU A 240 11.16 -0.83 9.89
C GLU A 240 9.72 -0.33 10.09
N ILE A 241 9.23 0.56 9.22
CA ILE A 241 7.88 1.12 9.33
C ILE A 241 6.80 0.16 8.86
N THR A 242 7.13 -0.77 7.93
CA THR A 242 6.18 -1.76 7.43
C THR A 242 6.01 -2.90 8.45
N PRO A 243 4.82 -3.09 9.03
CA PRO A 243 4.58 -4.20 9.94
C PRO A 243 4.74 -5.55 9.22
N LYS A 244 5.40 -6.51 9.90
CA LYS A 244 5.59 -7.89 9.41
C LYS A 244 4.81 -8.93 10.22
N LYS A 245 4.25 -8.51 11.35
CA LYS A 245 3.50 -9.33 12.30
C LYS A 245 2.34 -8.50 12.83
N GLU A 246 1.40 -9.16 13.47
CA GLU A 246 0.32 -8.52 14.22
C GLU A 246 0.83 -7.31 15.03
N ILE A 247 0.20 -6.15 14.82
CA ILE A 247 0.53 -4.92 15.53
C ILE A 247 0.12 -5.05 17.00
N LYS A 248 1.02 -4.65 17.89
CA LYS A 248 0.74 -4.51 19.32
C LYS A 248 0.39 -3.07 19.62
N ALA A 249 -0.86 -2.83 19.99
CA ALA A 249 -1.30 -1.49 20.37
C ALA A 249 -0.55 -1.01 21.62
N GLY A 250 0.03 0.18 21.54
CA GLY A 250 0.61 0.87 22.70
C GLY A 250 -0.43 1.80 23.33
N VAL A 251 -0.62 1.75 24.64
CA VAL A 251 -1.58 2.63 25.34
C VAL A 251 -0.83 3.66 26.16
N TYR A 252 -1.04 4.94 25.86
CA TYR A 252 -0.43 6.08 26.54
C TYR A 252 -1.50 6.92 27.20
N GLN A 253 -1.49 6.96 28.53
CA GLN A 253 -2.29 7.90 29.30
C GLN A 253 -1.56 9.25 29.30
N LEU A 254 -2.10 10.22 28.57
CA LEU A 254 -1.48 11.54 28.45
C LEU A 254 -2.30 12.62 29.18
N ASN A 255 -1.60 13.52 29.81
CA ASN A 255 -2.10 14.82 30.20
C ASN A 255 -1.89 15.82 29.05
N PRO A 256 -2.62 16.94 28.98
CA PRO A 256 -2.27 18.03 28.07
C PRO A 256 -0.81 18.48 28.29
N GLU A 257 -0.24 19.09 27.29
CA GLU A 257 1.18 19.50 27.23
C GLU A 257 2.17 18.31 27.25
N GLN A 258 1.75 17.16 26.73
CA GLN A 258 2.64 16.01 26.49
C GLN A 258 2.72 15.68 25.01
N THR A 259 3.87 15.14 24.61
CA THR A 259 4.21 14.80 23.23
C THR A 259 4.61 13.34 23.11
N LEU A 260 4.20 12.68 22.03
CA LEU A 260 4.71 11.40 21.58
C LEU A 260 5.48 11.57 20.26
N TYR A 261 6.70 11.08 20.23
CA TYR A 261 7.48 10.89 19.01
C TYR A 261 7.34 9.44 18.54
N ILE A 262 7.06 9.24 17.26
CA ILE A 262 7.02 7.94 16.59
C ILE A 262 8.35 7.80 15.84
N GLY A 263 9.37 7.26 16.52
CA GLY A 263 10.74 7.40 16.06
C GLY A 263 11.09 8.88 15.86
N GLY A 264 11.75 9.20 14.78
CA GLY A 264 11.91 10.56 14.25
C GLY A 264 11.09 10.77 12.97
N LEU A 265 10.03 9.98 12.77
CA LEU A 265 9.20 10.00 11.55
C LEU A 265 7.95 10.86 11.71
N ALA A 266 7.43 10.96 12.91
CA ALA A 266 6.29 11.81 13.22
C ALA A 266 6.30 12.20 14.70
N ARG A 267 5.55 13.25 15.02
CA ARG A 267 5.33 13.75 16.38
C ARG A 267 3.85 14.07 16.56
N MET A 268 3.30 13.69 17.70
CA MET A 268 1.95 14.05 18.13
C MET A 268 2.05 14.84 19.43
N ASP A 269 1.51 16.05 19.43
CA ASP A 269 1.39 16.93 20.59
C ASP A 269 -0.04 16.93 21.11
N PHE A 270 -0.23 16.60 22.37
CA PHE A 270 -1.50 16.81 23.05
C PHE A 270 -1.50 18.21 23.66
N VAL A 271 -2.15 19.16 22.98
CA VAL A 271 -2.07 20.59 23.32
C VAL A 271 -3.05 20.96 24.42
N LYS A 272 -4.31 20.52 24.30
CA LYS A 272 -5.39 20.92 25.21
C LYS A 272 -6.46 19.84 25.31
N GLY A 273 -7.07 19.72 26.49
CA GLY A 273 -8.15 18.79 26.79
C GLY A 273 -8.00 18.11 28.13
N GLU A 274 -8.91 17.19 28.44
CA GLU A 274 -8.79 16.37 29.63
C GLU A 274 -7.85 15.17 29.40
N ARG A 275 -7.24 14.68 30.49
CA ARG A 275 -6.42 13.46 30.43
C ARG A 275 -7.16 12.32 29.76
N THR A 276 -6.55 11.70 28.77
CA THR A 276 -7.15 10.60 28.02
C THR A 276 -6.15 9.57 27.51
N SER A 277 -6.67 8.47 26.99
CA SER A 277 -5.86 7.40 26.38
C SER A 277 -5.60 7.70 24.91
N PHE A 278 -4.34 7.61 24.52
CA PHE A 278 -3.87 7.58 23.14
C PHE A 278 -3.41 6.17 22.82
N ILE A 279 -4.06 5.51 21.89
CA ILE A 279 -3.76 4.13 21.53
C ILE A 279 -3.04 4.13 20.19
N THR A 280 -1.78 3.73 20.21
CA THR A 280 -0.91 3.80 19.03
C THR A 280 -0.88 2.46 18.29
N HIS A 281 -0.98 2.53 16.97
CA HIS A 281 -0.97 1.38 16.05
C HIS A 281 0.09 1.60 14.98
N PHE A 282 1.33 1.27 15.31
CA PHE A 282 2.49 1.39 14.43
C PHE A 282 3.23 0.06 14.33
N SER A 283 4.20 -0.04 13.43
CA SER A 283 5.10 -1.20 13.37
C SER A 283 5.74 -1.45 14.74
N ASN A 284 5.76 -2.70 15.18
CA ASN A 284 6.37 -3.10 16.45
C ASN A 284 7.89 -2.84 16.52
N ALA A 285 8.52 -2.50 15.41
CA ALA A 285 9.93 -2.13 15.33
C ALA A 285 10.18 -0.65 15.69
N LEU A 286 9.12 0.17 15.70
CA LEU A 286 9.25 1.59 15.99
C LEU A 286 9.19 1.86 17.49
N HIS A 287 10.13 2.68 17.95
CA HIS A 287 10.13 3.16 19.32
C HIS A 287 9.28 4.43 19.45
N ILE A 288 8.40 4.47 20.46
CA ILE A 288 7.61 5.66 20.78
C ILE A 288 8.20 6.32 22.02
N HIS A 289 8.62 7.57 21.86
CA HIS A 289 9.23 8.36 22.94
C HIS A 289 8.24 9.42 23.44
N ARG A 290 8.00 9.43 24.77
CA ARG A 290 7.15 10.43 25.43
C ARG A 290 7.98 11.51 26.08
N THR A 291 7.60 12.79 25.88
CA THR A 291 8.22 13.93 26.51
C THR A 291 7.18 15.00 26.87
N LYS A 292 7.58 16.06 27.53
CA LYS A 292 6.76 17.26 27.72
C LYS A 292 6.78 18.11 26.45
N LEU A 293 5.67 18.78 26.15
CA LEU A 293 5.54 19.66 24.98
C LEU A 293 6.61 20.77 24.96
N GLU A 294 6.87 21.38 26.13
CA GLU A 294 7.90 22.43 26.29
C GLU A 294 9.33 22.01 25.91
N LYS A 295 9.61 20.67 25.98
CA LYS A 295 10.93 20.10 25.65
C LYS A 295 10.99 19.48 24.25
N ALA A 296 9.85 19.40 23.58
CA ALA A 296 9.76 18.65 22.33
C ALA A 296 10.67 19.22 21.23
N ASP A 297 10.64 20.53 21.00
CA ASP A 297 11.46 21.15 19.95
C ASP A 297 12.96 21.02 20.22
N GLN A 298 13.39 21.21 21.47
CA GLN A 298 14.78 21.01 21.87
C GLN A 298 15.22 19.55 21.66
N LEU A 299 14.34 18.60 22.03
CA LEU A 299 14.62 17.18 21.83
C LEU A 299 14.79 16.84 20.34
N TRP A 300 13.93 17.41 19.49
CA TRP A 300 14.07 17.24 18.03
C TRP A 300 15.41 17.77 17.52
N GLN A 301 15.76 19.01 17.89
CA GLN A 301 17.00 19.65 17.44
C GLN A 301 18.26 18.88 17.85
N THR A 302 18.25 18.25 19.03
CA THR A 302 19.43 17.60 19.60
C THR A 302 19.50 16.10 19.37
N GLN A 303 18.37 15.43 19.13
CA GLN A 303 18.27 13.97 19.14
C GLN A 303 17.69 13.35 17.87
N ALA A 304 17.34 14.15 16.86
CA ALA A 304 16.89 13.61 15.56
C ALA A 304 18.00 12.76 14.91
N GLY A 305 17.67 11.55 14.51
CA GLY A 305 18.62 10.57 13.97
C GLY A 305 19.43 9.81 15.03
N GLN A 306 19.35 10.19 16.32
CA GLN A 306 20.05 9.52 17.42
C GLN A 306 19.06 8.71 18.29
N VAL A 307 18.43 9.37 19.27
CA VAL A 307 17.38 8.77 20.11
C VAL A 307 16.07 8.70 19.32
N LEU A 308 15.75 9.75 18.57
CA LEU A 308 14.58 9.82 17.70
C LEU A 308 14.95 9.26 16.31
N LYS A 309 14.85 7.95 16.15
CA LYS A 309 15.15 7.23 14.89
C LYS A 309 14.12 6.13 14.59
N PRO A 310 13.94 5.74 13.32
CA PRO A 310 14.55 6.32 12.11
C PRO A 310 13.99 7.73 11.84
N ILE A 311 14.64 8.46 10.91
CA ILE A 311 14.19 9.76 10.41
C ILE A 311 14.00 9.72 8.89
N VAL A 312 13.27 10.69 8.35
CA VAL A 312 13.29 11.01 6.92
C VAL A 312 14.37 12.05 6.69
N GLU A 313 15.23 11.80 5.70
CA GLU A 313 16.31 12.69 5.34
C GLU A 313 16.10 13.27 3.95
N GLU A 314 16.35 14.55 3.81
CA GLU A 314 16.42 15.26 2.55
C GLU A 314 17.78 15.98 2.47
N ASN A 315 18.59 15.67 1.46
CA ASN A 315 19.93 16.22 1.29
C ASN A 315 20.86 16.04 2.53
N GLY A 316 20.73 14.90 3.23
CA GLY A 316 21.55 14.59 4.41
C GLY A 316 21.16 15.35 5.69
N GLN A 317 19.99 15.97 5.69
CA GLN A 317 19.40 16.64 6.86
C GLN A 317 18.02 16.07 7.16
N PRO A 318 17.53 16.13 8.41
CA PRO A 318 16.16 15.77 8.70
C PRO A 318 15.19 16.59 7.86
N MET A 319 14.27 15.89 7.18
CA MET A 319 13.26 16.54 6.34
C MET A 319 12.37 17.46 7.18
N ALA A 320 11.98 18.60 6.61
CA ALA A 320 11.07 19.54 7.25
C ALA A 320 9.73 18.89 7.59
N MET A 321 9.23 19.14 8.79
CA MET A 321 7.94 18.65 9.25
C MET A 321 6.85 19.69 9.01
N GLU A 322 5.72 19.22 8.48
CA GLU A 322 4.48 20.00 8.34
C GLU A 322 3.57 19.77 9.54
N LYS A 323 2.89 20.84 9.97
CA LYS A 323 2.04 20.85 11.17
C LYS A 323 0.57 20.76 10.79
N HIS A 324 -0.13 19.77 11.36
CA HIS A 324 -1.57 19.54 11.19
C HIS A 324 -2.27 19.62 12.54
N VAL A 325 -3.23 20.53 12.68
CA VAL A 325 -3.96 20.77 13.94
C VAL A 325 -5.35 20.18 13.82
N TYR A 326 -5.74 19.37 14.81
CA TYR A 326 -7.07 18.73 14.87
C TYR A 326 -7.73 18.95 16.22
N ARG A 327 -9.04 19.17 16.17
CA ARG A 327 -9.90 19.12 17.34
C ARG A 327 -10.75 17.88 17.28
N ILE A 328 -10.57 17.00 18.26
CA ILE A 328 -11.22 15.69 18.30
C ILE A 328 -12.65 15.83 18.82
N GLY A 329 -13.59 15.22 18.11
CA GLY A 329 -15.00 15.19 18.46
C GLY A 329 -15.34 14.18 19.56
N LYS A 330 -16.62 13.85 19.68
CA LYS A 330 -17.10 12.89 20.69
C LYS A 330 -16.90 11.42 20.30
N GLU A 331 -16.77 11.14 19.02
CA GLU A 331 -16.64 9.78 18.52
C GLU A 331 -15.20 9.30 18.64
N LYS A 332 -15.05 7.98 18.84
CA LYS A 332 -13.75 7.30 18.78
C LYS A 332 -13.13 7.52 17.40
N THR A 333 -11.96 8.09 17.36
CA THR A 333 -11.34 8.66 16.15
C THR A 333 -9.92 8.16 15.97
N ASP A 334 -9.55 7.81 14.76
CA ASP A 334 -8.17 7.55 14.36
C ASP A 334 -7.58 8.78 13.67
N VAL A 335 -6.40 9.17 14.10
CA VAL A 335 -5.52 10.11 13.39
C VAL A 335 -4.46 9.31 12.67
N VAL A 336 -4.52 9.32 11.36
CA VAL A 336 -3.72 8.47 10.46
C VAL A 336 -2.58 9.28 9.87
N ILE A 337 -1.39 8.69 9.86
CA ILE A 337 -0.22 9.18 9.12
C ILE A 337 0.05 8.18 8.01
N SER A 338 -0.16 8.58 6.76
CA SER A 338 -0.13 7.70 5.59
C SER A 338 1.19 6.95 5.45
N GLY A 339 1.11 5.62 5.38
CA GLY A 339 2.26 4.73 5.28
C GLY A 339 3.00 4.48 6.59
N LEU A 340 2.57 5.08 7.73
CA LEU A 340 3.20 4.88 9.02
C LEU A 340 2.32 4.14 10.01
N GLY A 341 1.04 4.48 10.08
CA GLY A 341 0.07 3.94 11.04
C GLY A 341 -0.88 5.00 11.58
N TRP A 342 -1.46 4.74 12.77
CA TRP A 342 -2.44 5.68 13.33
C TRP A 342 -2.45 5.68 14.86
N ILE A 343 -3.05 6.73 15.41
CA ILE A 343 -3.29 6.92 16.83
C ILE A 343 -4.81 7.00 17.02
N THR A 344 -5.37 6.12 17.85
CA THR A 344 -6.79 6.15 18.23
C THR A 344 -6.97 6.98 19.49
N LEU A 345 -7.93 7.89 19.45
CA LEU A 345 -8.34 8.71 20.58
C LEU A 345 -9.78 8.41 20.97
N VAL A 346 -10.00 8.33 22.29
CA VAL A 346 -11.33 8.27 22.88
C VAL A 346 -11.46 9.51 23.75
N GLY A 347 -12.19 10.51 23.28
CA GLY A 347 -12.32 11.72 24.08
C GLY A 347 -13.13 12.81 23.41
N THR A 348 -13.39 13.87 24.15
CA THR A 348 -14.20 14.99 23.72
C THR A 348 -13.40 16.28 23.81
N GLY A 349 -13.21 16.92 22.66
CA GLY A 349 -12.67 18.28 22.59
C GLY A 349 -11.15 18.37 22.81
N GLN A 350 -10.41 17.25 22.69
CA GLN A 350 -8.95 17.31 22.70
C GLN A 350 -8.46 18.07 21.47
N GLU A 351 -7.52 18.96 21.69
CA GLU A 351 -6.75 19.62 20.65
C GLU A 351 -5.39 18.98 20.55
N ILE A 352 -5.08 18.44 19.37
CA ILE A 352 -3.84 17.77 19.08
C ILE A 352 -3.17 18.38 17.86
N THR A 353 -1.87 18.25 17.81
CA THR A 353 -1.08 18.61 16.63
C THR A 353 -0.28 17.40 16.18
N ILE A 354 -0.33 17.09 14.91
CA ILE A 354 0.54 16.10 14.27
C ILE A 354 1.59 16.84 13.45
N HIS A 355 2.84 16.47 13.63
CA HIS A 355 3.93 16.88 12.76
C HIS A 355 4.37 15.65 11.97
N ALA A 356 4.33 15.73 10.65
CA ALA A 356 4.75 14.70 9.73
C ALA A 356 5.68 15.30 8.66
N PRO A 357 6.54 14.51 8.00
CA PRO A 357 7.37 15.02 6.92
C PRO A 357 6.51 15.69 5.84
N LYS A 358 6.99 16.79 5.31
CA LYS A 358 6.25 17.59 4.30
C LYS A 358 5.82 16.70 3.13
N GLY A 359 4.54 16.78 2.75
CA GLY A 359 3.94 15.97 1.69
C GLY A 359 3.35 14.64 2.16
N VAL A 360 3.66 14.16 3.36
CA VAL A 360 3.03 12.97 3.93
C VAL A 360 1.61 13.30 4.38
N GLY A 361 0.64 12.51 3.91
CA GLY A 361 -0.76 12.70 4.24
C GLY A 361 -1.07 12.44 5.71
N VAL A 362 -1.77 13.38 6.35
CA VAL A 362 -2.33 13.21 7.69
C VAL A 362 -3.83 13.45 7.61
N LEU A 363 -4.60 12.54 8.17
CA LEU A 363 -6.07 12.63 8.13
C LEU A 363 -6.72 12.07 9.39
N VAL A 364 -7.99 12.44 9.59
CA VAL A 364 -8.83 11.97 10.69
C VAL A 364 -9.96 11.12 10.13
N ARG A 365 -10.24 9.98 10.75
CA ARG A 365 -11.32 9.08 10.34
C ARG A 365 -12.02 8.45 11.54
N PRO A 366 -13.25 7.90 11.39
CA PRO A 366 -13.85 7.02 12.40
C PRO A 366 -12.90 5.85 12.73
N SER A 367 -12.82 5.48 14.01
CA SER A 367 -11.88 4.44 14.45
C SER A 367 -12.15 3.12 13.74
N LEU A 368 -11.07 2.47 13.30
CA LEU A 368 -11.10 1.16 12.67
C LEU A 368 -11.28 0.05 13.70
N ILE A 369 -10.76 0.23 14.92
CA ILE A 369 -10.74 -0.79 16.00
C ILE A 369 -11.51 -0.29 17.22
#